data_00993a96ba0f4bbbc87f53aa83708172
#
_entry.id   00993a96ba0f4bbbc87f53aa83708172
#
_cell.length_a   1.000
_cell.length_b   1.000
_cell.length_c   1.000
_cell.angle_alpha   90.00
_cell.angle_beta   90.00
_cell.angle_gamma   90.00
#
_symmetry.space_group_name_H-M   'P 1'
#
loop_
_entity.id
_entity.type
_entity.pdbx_description
1 polymer ?
#
loop_
_entity_poly.entity_id
_entity_poly.type
_entity_poly.pdbx_seq_one_letter_code
_entity_poly.pdbx_strand_id
1 'polypeptide(L)'
;ALVDAPIPPWLPQALDALAALGADADTAIAATIGASGATSPDSERVALAELLEGQSAERQVLALHGQTGGGRNAEGLRRLLLAMTRDLRVVPILLATRLAELRANADRRDDATLALARAVRDIHAPLANRLGVWQLKWELEDLAFRVLSPDDYRRVAGLVDERRRERLKSQTNIFRV
;
A
#
# COMPACT_ATOMS: atom_id res chain seq x y z
N ALA A 1 -9.29 -0.76 28.14
CA ALA A 1 -10.48 -0.95 27.33
C ALA A 1 -10.07 -0.84 25.86
N LEU A 2 -9.94 -1.97 25.17
CA LEU A 2 -9.93 -2.02 23.70
C LEU A 2 -11.33 -1.56 23.30
N VAL A 3 -11.39 -0.32 22.88
CA VAL A 3 -12.62 0.35 22.50
C VAL A 3 -13.15 -0.32 21.24
N ASP A 4 -14.50 -0.44 21.13
CA ASP A 4 -15.32 -0.85 19.98
C ASP A 4 -15.07 -0.02 18.69
N ALA A 5 -13.83 0.19 18.30
CA ALA A 5 -13.52 0.77 17.01
C ALA A 5 -13.78 -0.31 15.95
N PRO A 6 -14.60 -0.05 14.94
CA PRO A 6 -14.92 -1.03 13.92
C PRO A 6 -13.64 -1.46 13.18
N ILE A 7 -13.39 -2.76 13.15
CA ILE A 7 -12.28 -3.33 12.38
C ILE A 7 -12.54 -3.05 10.90
N PRO A 8 -11.62 -2.39 10.19
CA PRO A 8 -11.79 -2.13 8.78
C PRO A 8 -11.92 -3.43 7.98
N PRO A 9 -12.84 -3.52 7.00
CA PRO A 9 -13.09 -4.75 6.24
C PRO A 9 -11.88 -5.22 5.41
N TRP A 10 -10.93 -4.35 5.13
CA TRP A 10 -9.70 -4.66 4.41
C TRP A 10 -8.58 -5.20 5.31
N LEU A 11 -8.70 -5.11 6.65
CA LEU A 11 -7.63 -5.51 7.58
C LEU A 11 -7.20 -6.98 7.43
N PRO A 12 -8.09 -7.98 7.25
CA PRO A 12 -7.66 -9.35 7.04
C PRO A 12 -6.69 -9.50 5.87
N GLN A 13 -6.95 -8.83 4.75
CA GLN A 13 -6.06 -8.86 3.57
C GLN A 13 -4.69 -8.22 3.85
N ALA A 14 -4.65 -7.17 4.67
CA ALA A 14 -3.38 -6.59 5.09
C ALA A 14 -2.57 -7.55 5.97
N LEU A 15 -3.23 -8.26 6.89
CA LEU A 15 -2.58 -9.26 7.73
C LEU A 15 -2.08 -10.46 6.92
N ASP A 16 -2.83 -10.91 5.91
CA ASP A 16 -2.38 -11.98 4.99
C ASP A 16 -1.12 -11.54 4.21
N ALA A 17 -1.09 -10.30 3.74
CA ALA A 17 0.10 -9.75 3.06
C ALA A 17 1.30 -9.65 4.01
N LEU A 18 1.10 -9.24 5.26
CA LEU A 18 2.15 -9.23 6.28
C LEU A 18 2.65 -10.62 6.61
N ALA A 19 1.77 -11.61 6.74
CA ALA A 19 2.14 -13.00 6.97
C ALA A 19 2.98 -13.56 5.80
N ALA A 20 2.61 -13.23 4.56
CA ALA A 20 3.38 -13.61 3.37
C ALA A 20 4.78 -12.98 3.33
N LEU A 21 4.98 -11.83 3.98
CA LEU A 21 6.28 -11.17 4.14
C LEU A 21 7.07 -11.70 5.36
N GLY A 22 6.52 -12.64 6.12
CA GLY A 22 7.17 -13.19 7.32
C GLY A 22 7.13 -12.24 8.53
N ALA A 23 6.13 -11.37 8.62
CA ALA A 23 5.97 -10.45 9.73
C ALA A 23 5.74 -11.18 11.06
N ASP A 24 6.33 -10.65 12.14
CA ASP A 24 6.15 -11.18 13.48
C ASP A 24 4.82 -10.77 14.13
N ALA A 25 4.54 -11.34 15.30
CA ALA A 25 3.30 -11.08 16.03
C ALA A 25 3.15 -9.60 16.43
N ASP A 26 4.23 -8.93 16.85
CA ASP A 26 4.18 -7.51 17.24
C ASP A 26 3.84 -6.63 16.06
N THR A 27 4.35 -6.95 14.86
CA THR A 27 4.02 -6.28 13.60
C THR A 27 2.53 -6.44 13.24
N ALA A 28 1.96 -7.65 13.38
CA ALA A 28 0.54 -7.90 13.13
C ALA A 28 -0.36 -7.18 14.16
N ILE A 29 0.03 -7.19 15.44
CA ILE A 29 -0.68 -6.45 16.50
C ILE A 29 -0.65 -4.95 16.23
N ALA A 30 0.52 -4.39 15.89
CA ALA A 30 0.65 -2.98 15.57
C ALA A 30 -0.21 -2.58 14.35
N ALA A 31 -0.27 -3.41 13.31
CA ALA A 31 -1.12 -3.18 12.15
C ALA A 31 -2.61 -3.14 12.54
N THR A 32 -3.04 -4.06 13.42
CA THR A 32 -4.42 -4.13 13.90
C THR A 32 -4.80 -2.91 14.72
N ILE A 33 -3.94 -2.51 15.68
CA ILE A 33 -4.17 -1.34 16.51
C ILE A 33 -4.19 -0.06 15.67
N GLY A 34 -3.22 0.10 14.77
CA GLY A 34 -3.14 1.27 13.90
C GLY A 34 -4.33 1.41 12.96
N ALA A 35 -4.85 0.29 12.44
CA ALA A 35 -6.02 0.25 11.57
C ALA A 35 -7.32 0.58 12.31
N SER A 36 -7.45 0.17 13.56
CA SER A 36 -8.63 0.48 14.39
C SER A 36 -8.63 1.92 14.92
N GLY A 37 -7.54 2.67 14.77
CA GLY A 37 -7.39 3.99 15.37
C GLY A 37 -7.31 3.96 16.90
N ALA A 38 -7.15 2.79 17.50
CA ALA A 38 -7.00 2.64 18.93
C ALA A 38 -5.64 3.21 19.38
N THR A 39 -5.63 3.82 20.55
CA THR A 39 -4.39 4.14 21.24
C THR A 39 -3.98 2.93 22.06
N SER A 40 -2.72 2.52 21.98
CA SER A 40 -2.22 1.45 22.85
C SER A 40 -2.33 1.90 24.30
N PRO A 41 -3.01 1.14 25.19
CA PRO A 41 -2.85 1.35 26.60
C PRO A 41 -1.40 0.98 26.94
N ASP A 42 -0.74 1.77 27.80
CA ASP A 42 0.58 1.56 28.37
C ASP A 42 1.29 0.27 27.89
N SER A 43 1.97 0.36 26.76
CA SER A 43 2.69 -0.81 26.30
C SER A 43 4.06 -0.80 26.97
N GLU A 44 4.25 -1.68 27.93
CA GLU A 44 5.57 -2.08 28.40
C GLU A 44 6.46 -2.63 27.25
N ARG A 45 5.89 -2.79 26.04
CA ARG A 45 6.55 -3.26 24.84
C ARG A 45 7.02 -2.08 23.99
N VAL A 46 8.26 -1.69 24.18
CA VAL A 46 8.93 -0.59 23.42
C VAL A 46 8.78 -0.78 21.92
N ALA A 47 8.96 -2.01 21.42
CA ALA A 47 8.85 -2.31 20.00
C ALA A 47 7.43 -2.02 19.42
N LEU A 48 6.38 -2.32 20.16
CA LEU A 48 5.01 -2.02 19.73
C LEU A 48 4.75 -0.51 19.69
N ALA A 49 5.28 0.23 20.69
CA ALA A 49 5.16 1.68 20.72
C ALA A 49 5.85 2.33 19.50
N GLU A 50 7.07 1.89 19.16
CA GLU A 50 7.80 2.40 17.98
C GLU A 50 7.08 2.12 16.65
N LEU A 51 6.46 0.95 16.52
CA LEU A 51 5.65 0.62 15.32
C LEU A 51 4.39 1.50 15.21
N LEU A 52 3.74 1.82 16.33
CA LEU A 52 2.59 2.72 16.35
C LEU A 52 2.98 4.19 16.09
N GLU A 53 4.13 4.62 16.62
CA GLU A 53 4.71 5.94 16.31
C GLU A 53 4.98 6.07 14.80
N GLY A 54 5.58 5.06 14.17
CA GLY A 54 5.83 5.04 12.73
C GLY A 54 4.56 5.13 11.89
N GLN A 55 3.48 4.46 12.29
CA GLN A 55 2.17 4.60 11.65
C GLN A 55 1.56 6.00 11.86
N SER A 56 1.80 6.61 13.02
CA SER A 56 1.39 7.99 13.27
C SER A 56 2.18 8.97 12.40
N ALA A 57 3.48 8.76 12.24
CA ALA A 57 4.33 9.55 11.34
C ALA A 57 3.83 9.48 9.88
N GLU A 58 3.41 8.29 9.41
CA GLU A 58 2.80 8.17 8.08
C GLU A 58 1.56 9.06 7.94
N ARG A 59 0.63 9.05 8.91
CA ARG A 59 -0.56 9.89 8.86
C ARG A 59 -0.22 11.39 8.73
N GLN A 60 0.82 11.85 9.43
CA GLN A 60 1.30 13.22 9.31
C GLN A 60 1.86 13.52 7.92
N VAL A 61 2.67 12.60 7.39
CA VAL A 61 3.24 12.72 6.02
C VAL A 61 2.14 12.74 4.96
N LEU A 62 1.10 11.90 5.11
CA LEU A 62 -0.05 11.90 4.19
C LEU A 62 -0.86 13.20 4.26
N ALA A 63 -1.03 13.77 5.45
CA ALA A 63 -1.68 15.07 5.61
C ALA A 63 -0.90 16.18 4.88
N LEU A 64 0.42 16.19 4.98
CA LEU A 64 1.29 17.12 4.26
C LEU A 64 1.23 16.90 2.74
N HIS A 65 1.21 15.64 2.29
CA HIS A 65 1.09 15.30 0.88
C HIS A 65 -0.24 15.83 0.29
N GLY A 66 -1.34 15.69 1.02
CA GLY A 66 -2.64 16.22 0.62
C GLY A 66 -2.65 17.77 0.48
N GLN A 67 -1.98 18.46 1.39
CA GLN A 67 -1.90 19.93 1.38
C GLN A 67 -1.03 20.47 0.24
N THR A 68 0.02 19.76 -0.17
CA THR A 68 0.97 20.22 -1.20
C THR A 68 0.55 19.88 -2.63
N GLY A 69 -0.62 19.30 -2.85
CA GLY A 69 -1.14 18.95 -4.17
C GLY A 69 -0.42 17.78 -4.84
N GLY A 70 0.30 16.97 -4.08
CA GLY A 70 0.99 15.75 -4.55
C GLY A 70 2.31 16.03 -5.30
N GLY A 71 3.04 14.98 -5.55
CA GLY A 71 4.17 14.87 -6.50
C GLY A 71 5.41 15.74 -6.29
N ARG A 72 5.29 17.06 -6.23
CA ARG A 72 6.45 17.98 -6.23
C ARG A 72 7.42 17.79 -5.06
N ASN A 73 6.94 17.33 -3.92
CA ASN A 73 7.74 17.15 -2.71
C ASN A 73 7.77 15.69 -2.23
N ALA A 74 7.35 14.75 -3.06
CA ALA A 74 7.20 13.35 -2.69
C ALA A 74 8.51 12.73 -2.17
N GLU A 75 9.66 13.05 -2.77
CA GLU A 75 10.96 12.57 -2.28
C GLU A 75 11.29 13.09 -0.88
N GLY A 76 11.02 14.38 -0.62
CA GLY A 76 11.18 14.96 0.72
C GLY A 76 10.28 14.29 1.75
N LEU A 77 9.02 14.01 1.39
CA LEU A 77 8.07 13.32 2.26
C LEU A 77 8.48 11.86 2.54
N ARG A 78 9.01 11.14 1.55
CA ARG A 78 9.55 9.78 1.76
C ARG A 78 10.75 9.79 2.71
N ARG A 79 11.66 10.75 2.55
CA ARG A 79 12.80 10.91 3.45
C ARG A 79 12.35 11.26 4.87
N LEU A 80 11.37 12.16 5.01
CA LEU A 80 10.80 12.54 6.29
C LEU A 80 10.16 11.33 6.98
N LEU A 81 9.36 10.53 6.27
CA LEU A 81 8.76 9.32 6.80
C LEU A 81 9.82 8.36 7.35
N LEU A 82 10.87 8.07 6.56
CA LEU A 82 11.94 7.19 6.98
C LEU A 82 12.75 7.77 8.17
N ALA A 83 12.95 9.08 8.22
CA ALA A 83 13.64 9.74 9.33
C ALA A 83 12.85 9.72 10.65
N MET A 84 11.51 9.72 10.56
CA MET A 84 10.61 9.62 11.72
C MET A 84 10.39 8.18 12.18
N THR A 85 10.81 7.20 11.39
CA THR A 85 10.60 5.77 11.66
C THR A 85 11.83 5.22 12.41
N ARG A 86 11.63 4.75 13.64
CA ARG A 86 12.68 4.11 14.44
C ARG A 86 12.81 2.62 14.14
N ASP A 87 11.68 1.95 13.93
CA ASP A 87 11.62 0.53 13.60
C ASP A 87 11.17 0.34 12.16
N LEU A 88 12.04 -0.22 11.31
CA LEU A 88 11.76 -0.44 9.89
C LEU A 88 10.65 -1.46 9.63
N ARG A 89 10.25 -2.27 10.62
CA ARG A 89 9.11 -3.18 10.51
C ARG A 89 7.79 -2.44 10.30
N VAL A 90 7.74 -1.14 10.58
CA VAL A 90 6.57 -0.31 10.24
C VAL A 90 6.34 -0.27 8.73
N VAL A 91 7.40 -0.32 7.90
CA VAL A 91 7.23 -0.15 6.45
C VAL A 91 6.40 -1.28 5.81
N PRO A 92 6.64 -2.57 6.08
CA PRO A 92 5.71 -3.62 5.67
C PRO A 92 4.26 -3.36 6.10
N ILE A 93 4.03 -2.85 7.32
CA ILE A 93 2.69 -2.50 7.79
C ILE A 93 2.06 -1.44 6.88
N LEU A 94 2.79 -0.35 6.61
CA LEU A 94 2.29 0.75 5.77
C LEU A 94 1.97 0.26 4.35
N LEU A 95 2.85 -0.54 3.75
CA LEU A 95 2.65 -1.06 2.40
C LEU A 95 1.45 -2.02 2.33
N ALA A 96 1.35 -2.97 3.26
CA ALA A 96 0.27 -3.96 3.29
C ALA A 96 -1.10 -3.31 3.57
N THR A 97 -1.17 -2.37 4.51
CA THR A 97 -2.41 -1.67 4.84
C THR A 97 -2.88 -0.79 3.68
N ARG A 98 -1.99 -0.03 3.04
CA ARG A 98 -2.36 0.81 1.89
C ARG A 98 -2.74 0.00 0.66
N LEU A 99 -2.09 -1.14 0.44
CA LEU A 99 -2.48 -2.08 -0.61
C LEU A 99 -3.90 -2.62 -0.38
N ALA A 100 -4.18 -3.13 0.81
CA ALA A 100 -5.48 -3.69 1.15
C ALA A 100 -6.60 -2.63 1.11
N GLU A 101 -6.33 -1.44 1.63
CA GLU A 101 -7.26 -0.30 1.59
C GLU A 101 -7.57 0.12 0.14
N LEU A 102 -6.54 0.23 -0.72
CA LEU A 102 -6.72 0.60 -2.12
C LEU A 102 -7.46 -0.49 -2.90
N ARG A 103 -7.19 -1.78 -2.65
CA ARG A 103 -7.94 -2.90 -3.24
C ARG A 103 -9.43 -2.81 -2.89
N ALA A 104 -9.76 -2.60 -1.62
CA ALA A 104 -11.14 -2.52 -1.15
C ALA A 104 -11.92 -1.34 -1.75
N ASN A 105 -11.23 -0.29 -2.20
CA ASN A 105 -11.83 0.93 -2.73
C ASN A 105 -11.55 1.16 -4.23
N ALA A 106 -10.91 0.22 -4.94
CA ALA A 106 -10.41 0.42 -6.30
C ALA A 106 -11.49 0.78 -7.34
N ASP A 107 -12.73 0.41 -7.09
CA ASP A 107 -13.87 0.72 -7.97
C ASP A 107 -14.58 2.04 -7.62
N ARG A 108 -14.22 2.67 -6.50
CA ARG A 108 -14.73 3.98 -6.08
C ARG A 108 -13.99 5.10 -6.79
N ARG A 109 -14.71 6.23 -6.98
CA ARG A 109 -14.17 7.43 -7.65
C ARG A 109 -14.32 8.69 -6.78
N ASP A 110 -14.40 8.50 -5.46
CA ASP A 110 -14.46 9.60 -4.51
C ASP A 110 -13.06 10.22 -4.28
N ASP A 111 -13.05 11.44 -3.75
CA ASP A 111 -11.82 12.19 -3.49
C ASP A 111 -10.89 11.47 -2.52
N ALA A 112 -11.42 10.72 -1.56
CA ALA A 112 -10.63 9.94 -0.61
C ALA A 112 -9.85 8.82 -1.32
N THR A 113 -10.51 8.06 -2.20
CA THR A 113 -9.87 7.01 -2.99
C THR A 113 -8.82 7.58 -3.94
N LEU A 114 -9.10 8.71 -4.59
CA LEU A 114 -8.14 9.39 -5.45
C LEU A 114 -6.93 9.91 -4.66
N ALA A 115 -7.14 10.46 -3.46
CA ALA A 115 -6.06 10.90 -2.59
C ALA A 115 -5.19 9.73 -2.13
N LEU A 116 -5.81 8.62 -1.74
CA LEU A 116 -5.11 7.37 -1.38
C LEU A 116 -4.26 6.87 -2.56
N ALA A 117 -4.82 6.79 -3.77
CA ALA A 117 -4.12 6.32 -4.95
C ALA A 117 -2.92 7.23 -5.32
N ARG A 118 -3.06 8.57 -5.17
CA ARG A 118 -1.93 9.50 -5.34
C ARG A 118 -0.83 9.25 -4.30
N ALA A 119 -1.19 9.09 -3.04
CA ALA A 119 -0.24 8.79 -1.97
C ALA A 119 0.47 7.44 -2.19
N VAL A 120 -0.27 6.43 -2.63
CA VAL A 120 0.31 5.12 -3.01
C VAL A 120 1.33 5.27 -4.12
N ARG A 121 0.99 5.98 -5.21
CA ARG A 121 1.89 6.22 -6.34
C ARG A 121 3.13 7.03 -5.94
N ASP A 122 2.94 8.09 -5.15
CA ASP A 122 3.98 9.09 -4.87
C ASP A 122 4.87 8.71 -3.69
N ILE A 123 4.38 7.93 -2.73
CA ILE A 123 5.08 7.59 -1.48
C ILE A 123 5.32 6.08 -1.35
N HIS A 124 4.25 5.26 -1.34
CA HIS A 124 4.35 3.86 -0.92
C HIS A 124 5.01 2.96 -1.97
N ALA A 125 4.65 3.06 -3.25
CA ALA A 125 5.24 2.25 -4.30
C ALA A 125 6.74 2.53 -4.50
N PRO A 126 7.22 3.80 -4.53
CA PRO A 126 8.65 4.10 -4.53
C PRO A 126 9.37 3.64 -3.26
N LEU A 127 8.71 3.64 -2.11
CA LEU A 127 9.26 3.12 -0.87
C LEU A 127 9.44 1.60 -0.94
N ALA A 128 8.44 0.87 -1.43
CA ALA A 128 8.53 -0.57 -1.68
C ALA A 128 9.66 -0.92 -2.64
N ASN A 129 9.84 -0.13 -3.70
CA ASN A 129 10.94 -0.26 -4.65
C ASN A 129 12.31 -0.13 -3.97
N ARG A 130 12.49 0.91 -3.13
CA ARG A 130 13.74 1.19 -2.43
C ARG A 130 14.13 0.09 -1.44
N LEU A 131 13.14 -0.55 -0.82
CA LEU A 131 13.33 -1.64 0.15
C LEU A 131 13.33 -3.02 -0.49
N GLY A 132 13.20 -3.12 -1.80
CA GLY A 132 13.25 -4.39 -2.53
C GLY A 132 12.01 -5.26 -2.38
N VAL A 133 10.89 -4.72 -1.89
CA VAL A 133 9.62 -5.45 -1.73
C VAL A 133 8.85 -5.43 -3.06
N TRP A 134 9.39 -6.13 -4.06
CA TRP A 134 8.93 -6.08 -5.45
C TRP A 134 7.47 -6.53 -5.63
N GLN A 135 7.03 -7.54 -4.88
CA GLN A 135 5.68 -8.07 -4.96
C GLN A 135 4.64 -6.98 -4.64
N LEU A 136 4.80 -6.28 -3.51
CA LEU A 136 3.90 -5.20 -3.14
C LEU A 136 4.04 -3.98 -4.05
N LYS A 137 5.27 -3.68 -4.51
CA LYS A 137 5.52 -2.57 -5.42
C LYS A 137 4.67 -2.64 -6.67
N TRP A 138 4.75 -3.77 -7.40
CA TRP A 138 4.02 -3.92 -8.66
C TRP A 138 2.52 -3.78 -8.46
N GLU A 139 2.00 -4.34 -7.41
CA GLU A 139 0.58 -4.31 -7.14
C GLU A 139 0.08 -2.92 -6.70
N LEU A 140 0.88 -2.21 -5.89
CA LEU A 140 0.60 -0.81 -5.52
C LEU A 140 0.59 0.10 -6.76
N GLU A 141 1.56 -0.07 -7.68
CA GLU A 141 1.63 0.71 -8.92
C GLU A 141 0.44 0.40 -9.85
N ASP A 142 0.10 -0.87 -10.04
CA ASP A 142 -1.01 -1.30 -10.89
C ASP A 142 -2.35 -0.75 -10.40
N LEU A 143 -2.65 -0.93 -9.11
CA LEU A 143 -3.87 -0.42 -8.51
C LEU A 143 -3.95 1.11 -8.54
N ALA A 144 -2.85 1.80 -8.22
CA ALA A 144 -2.82 3.25 -8.28
C ALA A 144 -3.06 3.75 -9.72
N PHE A 145 -2.47 3.10 -10.73
CA PHE A 145 -2.70 3.43 -12.13
C PHE A 145 -4.14 3.18 -12.56
N ARG A 146 -4.72 2.04 -12.18
CA ARG A 146 -6.13 1.70 -12.43
C ARG A 146 -7.09 2.75 -11.86
N VAL A 147 -6.81 3.25 -10.65
CA VAL A 147 -7.66 4.26 -10.00
C VAL A 147 -7.45 5.65 -10.60
N LEU A 148 -6.21 6.06 -10.85
CA LEU A 148 -5.88 7.42 -11.28
C LEU A 148 -6.12 7.68 -12.77
N SER A 149 -5.95 6.64 -13.62
CA SER A 149 -6.04 6.75 -15.07
C SER A 149 -6.78 5.55 -15.68
N PRO A 150 -8.08 5.38 -15.38
CA PRO A 150 -8.83 4.18 -15.75
C PRO A 150 -8.96 3.96 -17.26
N ASP A 151 -8.99 5.03 -18.05
CA ASP A 151 -9.08 4.94 -19.52
C ASP A 151 -7.75 4.45 -20.12
N ASP A 152 -6.64 5.00 -19.66
CA ASP A 152 -5.31 4.56 -20.07
C ASP A 152 -5.04 3.13 -19.60
N TYR A 153 -5.46 2.77 -18.39
CA TYR A 153 -5.34 1.42 -17.87
C TYR A 153 -6.06 0.42 -18.77
N ARG A 154 -7.33 0.69 -19.15
CA ARG A 154 -8.10 -0.16 -20.06
C ARG A 154 -7.47 -0.30 -21.43
N ARG A 155 -6.94 0.80 -21.97
CA ARG A 155 -6.23 0.80 -23.25
C ARG A 155 -4.98 -0.08 -23.21
N VAL A 156 -4.16 0.05 -22.18
CA VAL A 156 -2.93 -0.75 -22.02
C VAL A 156 -3.27 -2.23 -21.80
N ALA A 157 -4.26 -2.54 -20.97
CA ALA A 157 -4.72 -3.90 -20.72
C ALA A 157 -5.18 -4.58 -22.02
N GLY A 158 -5.94 -3.85 -22.86
CA GLY A 158 -6.37 -4.35 -24.18
C GLY A 158 -5.20 -4.69 -25.11
N LEU A 159 -4.17 -3.83 -25.17
CA LEU A 159 -2.97 -4.08 -25.97
C LEU A 159 -2.16 -5.29 -25.47
N VAL A 160 -2.09 -5.49 -24.16
CA VAL A 160 -1.40 -6.65 -23.57
C VAL A 160 -2.15 -7.94 -23.91
N ASP A 161 -3.47 -7.94 -23.81
CA ASP A 161 -4.31 -9.11 -24.15
C ASP A 161 -4.23 -9.46 -25.64
N GLU A 162 -4.20 -8.46 -26.52
CA GLU A 162 -4.05 -8.68 -27.96
C GLU A 162 -2.70 -9.34 -28.27
N ARG A 163 -1.61 -8.83 -27.73
CA ARG A 163 -0.27 -9.44 -27.90
C ARG A 163 -0.17 -10.84 -27.32
N ARG A 164 -0.87 -11.10 -26.21
CA ARG A 164 -0.94 -12.45 -25.62
C ARG A 164 -1.66 -13.43 -26.56
N ARG A 165 -2.78 -13.00 -27.16
CA ARG A 165 -3.52 -13.82 -28.16
C ARG A 165 -2.70 -14.09 -29.41
N GLU A 166 -1.96 -13.10 -29.91
CA GLU A 166 -1.05 -13.25 -31.05
C GLU A 166 0.06 -14.26 -30.78
N ARG A 167 0.71 -14.19 -29.60
CA ARG A 167 1.74 -15.17 -29.22
C ARG A 167 1.17 -16.59 -29.14
N LEU A 168 -0.01 -16.77 -28.55
CA LEU A 168 -0.66 -18.08 -28.48
C LEU A 168 -0.98 -18.64 -29.87
N LYS A 169 -1.49 -17.79 -30.79
CA LYS A 169 -1.73 -18.19 -32.18
C LYS A 169 -0.43 -18.61 -32.90
N SER A 170 0.64 -17.87 -32.72
CA SER A 170 1.94 -18.19 -33.31
C SER A 170 2.49 -19.50 -32.78
N GLN A 171 2.39 -19.78 -31.47
CA GLN A 171 2.82 -21.04 -30.87
C GLN A 171 1.99 -22.22 -31.39
N THR A 172 0.66 -22.08 -31.52
CA THR A 172 -0.22 -23.14 -32.04
C THR A 172 0.08 -23.48 -33.49
N ASN A 173 0.50 -22.51 -34.30
CA ASN A 173 0.87 -22.73 -35.70
C ASN A 173 2.22 -23.48 -35.87
N ILE A 174 3.14 -23.35 -34.92
CA ILE A 174 4.44 -24.06 -34.95
C ILE A 174 4.26 -25.57 -34.68
N PHE A 175 3.25 -25.96 -33.92
CA PHE A 175 2.95 -27.37 -33.59
C PHE A 175 2.01 -28.06 -34.60
N ARG A 176 1.65 -27.40 -35.70
CA ARG A 176 0.78 -27.95 -36.77
C ARG A 176 1.51 -28.34 -38.04
N VAL A 177 2.86 -28.40 -38.03
CA VAL A 177 3.67 -28.87 -39.15
C VAL A 177 4.13 -30.30 -38.90
#